data_b8beee70c280f08249bc8e87789471b8
#
_entry.id   b8beee70c280f08249bc8e87789471b8
#
_cell.length_a   1.000
_cell.length_b   1.000
_cell.length_c   1.000
_cell.angle_alpha   90.00
_cell.angle_beta   90.00
_cell.angle_gamma   90.00
#
_symmetry.space_group_name_H-M   'P 1'
#
loop_
_entity.id
_entity.type
_entity.pdbx_description
1 polymer ?
#
loop_
_entity_poly.entity_id
_entity_poly.type
_entity_poly.pdbx_seq_one_letter_code
_entity_poly.pdbx_strand_id
1 'polypeptide(L)'
;LLPKVGGGRVAALEVMGMNLRVEEVILNGESEGKTYYEIIQDGEPMGMQTFDTHILQLFREGVITEETALSYATRRSVVARGLDQHKASKGEKTSDIGDLAMDAEYGKPSNPRTPPRRPAT
;
A
#
# COMPACT_ATOMS: atom_id res chain seq x y z
N LEU A 1 -1.32 -4.63 18.38
CA LEU A 1 -1.60 -3.30 18.92
C LEU A 1 -0.55 -2.31 18.40
N LEU A 2 -1.01 -1.23 17.81
CA LEU A 2 -0.15 -0.23 17.22
C LEU A 2 -0.22 1.08 18.01
N PRO A 3 0.88 1.84 18.05
CA PRO A 3 0.84 3.15 18.70
C PRO A 3 -0.12 4.06 17.95
N LYS A 4 -0.89 4.81 18.69
CA LYS A 4 -1.91 5.66 18.12
C LYS A 4 -1.48 7.12 18.20
N VAL A 5 -1.88 7.90 17.21
CA VAL A 5 -1.65 9.33 17.24
C VAL A 5 -2.34 9.88 18.49
N GLY A 6 -1.64 10.69 19.24
CA GLY A 6 -2.22 11.27 20.46
C GLY A 6 -2.03 10.40 21.69
N GLY A 7 -1.46 9.22 21.55
CA GLY A 7 -1.17 8.34 22.68
C GLY A 7 -2.09 7.13 22.72
N GLY A 8 -1.65 6.13 23.46
CA GLY A 8 -2.40 4.89 23.56
C GLY A 8 -2.14 3.98 22.39
N ARG A 9 -2.93 2.94 22.28
CA ARG A 9 -2.76 1.93 21.24
C ARG A 9 -4.08 1.61 20.58
N VAL A 10 -4.00 1.12 19.34
CA VAL A 10 -5.18 0.71 18.60
C VAL A 10 -4.92 -0.68 18.05
N ALA A 11 -5.95 -1.49 17.94
CA ALA A 11 -5.81 -2.83 17.40
C ALA A 11 -5.93 -2.80 15.89
N ALA A 12 -4.99 -3.48 15.23
CA ALA A 12 -5.15 -3.78 13.82
C ALA A 12 -5.50 -5.26 13.74
N LEU A 13 -6.49 -5.59 12.96
CA LEU A 13 -7.05 -6.93 12.93
C LEU A 13 -7.01 -7.54 11.55
N GLU A 14 -6.76 -8.83 11.51
CA GLU A 14 -6.86 -9.59 10.30
C GLU A 14 -8.09 -10.47 10.44
N VAL A 15 -8.89 -10.56 9.41
CA VAL A 15 -10.14 -11.30 9.45
C VAL A 15 -10.16 -12.29 8.30
N MET A 16 -10.31 -13.57 8.62
CA MET A 16 -10.40 -14.63 7.64
C MET A 16 -11.69 -15.40 7.86
N GLY A 17 -12.48 -15.51 6.80
CA GLY A 17 -13.69 -16.33 6.86
C GLY A 17 -13.44 -17.66 6.20
N MET A 18 -14.37 -18.58 6.36
CA MET A 18 -14.21 -19.91 5.77
C MET A 18 -14.75 -19.92 4.34
N ASN A 19 -13.98 -20.49 3.45
CA ASN A 19 -14.44 -20.78 2.09
C ASN A 19 -13.63 -21.97 1.58
N LEU A 20 -13.88 -22.39 0.36
CA LEU A 20 -13.20 -23.58 -0.16
C LEU A 20 -11.71 -23.42 -0.26
N ARG A 21 -11.23 -22.21 -0.57
CA ARG A 21 -9.81 -21.97 -0.67
C ARG A 21 -9.13 -22.05 0.70
N VAL A 22 -9.80 -21.49 1.71
CA VAL A 22 -9.27 -21.55 3.08
C VAL A 22 -9.25 -22.99 3.53
N GLU A 23 -10.31 -23.74 3.26
CA GLU A 23 -10.38 -25.13 3.64
C GLU A 23 -9.26 -25.92 3.00
N GLU A 24 -9.00 -25.69 1.73
CA GLU A 24 -7.93 -26.38 1.02
C GLU A 24 -6.57 -26.10 1.65
N VAL A 25 -6.29 -24.87 2.01
CA VAL A 25 -5.01 -24.51 2.59
C VAL A 25 -4.86 -25.09 4.00
N ILE A 26 -5.96 -25.13 4.75
CA ILE A 26 -5.92 -25.73 6.07
C ILE A 26 -5.59 -27.21 5.96
N LEU A 27 -6.16 -27.88 5.00
CA LEU A 27 -5.95 -29.31 4.84
C LEU A 27 -4.61 -29.66 4.23
N ASN A 28 -4.17 -28.89 3.26
CA ASN A 28 -2.99 -29.23 2.45
C ASN A 28 -1.78 -28.35 2.68
N GLY A 29 -1.91 -27.29 3.47
CA GLY A 29 -0.81 -26.37 3.72
C GLY A 29 -0.73 -25.30 2.64
N GLU A 30 0.07 -24.29 2.92
CA GLU A 30 0.28 -23.21 1.97
C GLU A 30 1.22 -23.64 0.86
N SER A 31 1.03 -23.05 -0.30
CA SER A 31 1.93 -23.29 -1.43
C SER A 31 1.95 -22.00 -2.26
N GLU A 32 2.72 -22.00 -3.33
CA GLU A 32 2.82 -20.82 -4.16
C GLU A 32 1.45 -20.48 -4.74
N GLY A 33 1.05 -19.26 -4.58
CA GLY A 33 -0.26 -18.81 -5.06
C GLY A 33 -1.42 -19.22 -4.17
N LYS A 34 -1.14 -19.92 -3.07
CA LYS A 34 -2.19 -20.39 -2.17
C LYS A 34 -1.78 -20.15 -0.74
N THR A 35 -1.45 -18.91 -0.42
CA THR A 35 -1.12 -18.55 0.96
C THR A 35 -2.34 -17.95 1.63
N TYR A 36 -2.35 -17.98 2.94
CA TYR A 36 -3.45 -17.35 3.68
C TYR A 36 -3.54 -15.86 3.33
N TYR A 37 -2.40 -15.20 3.19
CA TYR A 37 -2.39 -13.78 2.85
C TYR A 37 -3.15 -13.52 1.55
N GLU A 38 -2.85 -14.28 0.51
CA GLU A 38 -3.49 -14.10 -0.78
C GLU A 38 -4.98 -14.41 -0.74
N ILE A 39 -5.35 -15.45 -0.02
CA ILE A 39 -6.75 -15.84 0.08
C ILE A 39 -7.55 -14.77 0.82
N ILE A 40 -6.98 -14.23 1.90
CA ILE A 40 -7.65 -13.20 2.66
C ILE A 40 -7.76 -11.92 1.83
N GLN A 41 -6.69 -11.59 1.10
CA GLN A 41 -6.70 -10.40 0.26
C GLN A 41 -7.78 -10.52 -0.83
N ASP A 42 -7.87 -11.68 -1.45
CA ASP A 42 -8.89 -11.91 -2.48
C ASP A 42 -10.29 -11.97 -1.89
N GLY A 43 -10.41 -12.22 -0.60
CA GLY A 43 -11.70 -12.29 0.09
C GLY A 43 -12.19 -10.96 0.64
N GLU A 44 -11.51 -9.87 0.35
CA GLU A 44 -11.95 -8.56 0.84
C GLU A 44 -13.40 -8.24 0.48
N PRO A 45 -13.87 -8.54 -0.73
CA PRO A 45 -15.26 -8.27 -1.06
C PRO A 45 -16.26 -9.04 -0.20
N MET A 46 -15.80 -10.10 0.45
CA MET A 46 -16.64 -10.92 1.32
C MET A 46 -16.43 -10.62 2.79
N GLY A 47 -15.75 -9.53 3.10
CA GLY A 47 -15.57 -9.15 4.48
C GLY A 47 -14.27 -9.62 5.11
N MET A 48 -13.40 -10.30 4.38
CA MET A 48 -12.09 -10.65 4.90
C MET A 48 -11.20 -9.43 4.83
N GLN A 49 -10.18 -9.35 5.66
CA GLN A 49 -9.24 -8.25 5.57
C GLN A 49 -7.88 -8.71 6.05
N THR A 50 -6.84 -8.26 5.36
CA THR A 50 -5.49 -8.54 5.79
C THR A 50 -5.12 -7.51 6.84
N PHE A 51 -4.12 -7.84 7.62
CA PHE A 51 -3.58 -6.92 8.61
C PHE A 51 -3.15 -5.62 7.91
N ASP A 52 -2.50 -5.75 6.75
CA ASP A 52 -2.02 -4.58 6.00
C ASP A 52 -3.15 -3.67 5.53
N THR A 53 -4.27 -4.26 5.09
CA THR A 53 -5.43 -3.47 4.69
C THR A 53 -5.97 -2.67 5.86
N HIS A 54 -6.04 -3.29 7.04
CA HIS A 54 -6.54 -2.57 8.20
C HIS A 54 -5.57 -1.48 8.64
N ILE A 55 -4.26 -1.73 8.54
CA ILE A 55 -3.25 -0.72 8.83
C ILE A 55 -3.47 0.50 7.92
N LEU A 56 -3.69 0.27 6.62
CA LEU A 56 -3.93 1.37 5.70
C LEU A 56 -5.20 2.13 6.05
N GLN A 57 -6.24 1.41 6.48
CA GLN A 57 -7.47 2.07 6.88
C GLN A 57 -7.24 2.95 8.10
N LEU A 58 -6.51 2.45 9.09
CA LEU A 58 -6.21 3.23 10.28
C LEU A 58 -5.40 4.49 9.94
N PHE A 59 -4.49 4.37 8.98
CA PHE A 59 -3.74 5.53 8.51
C PHE A 59 -4.67 6.54 7.83
N ARG A 60 -5.56 6.06 6.97
CA ARG A 60 -6.49 6.95 6.27
C ARG A 60 -7.41 7.68 7.23
N GLU A 61 -7.75 7.05 8.33
CA GLU A 61 -8.58 7.65 9.36
C GLU A 61 -7.80 8.56 10.30
N GLY A 62 -6.50 8.64 10.11
CA GLY A 62 -5.67 9.51 10.95
C GLY A 62 -5.35 8.94 12.31
N VAL A 63 -5.61 7.65 12.52
CA VAL A 63 -5.39 7.01 13.83
C VAL A 63 -3.93 6.68 14.06
N ILE A 64 -3.20 6.33 13.01
CA ILE A 64 -1.77 6.03 13.12
C ILE A 64 -1.01 6.85 12.08
N THR A 65 0.31 6.99 12.30
CA THR A 65 1.15 7.73 11.37
C THR A 65 1.60 6.84 10.23
N GLU A 66 2.12 7.46 9.18
CA GLU A 66 2.69 6.73 8.06
C GLU A 66 3.85 5.85 8.53
N GLU A 67 4.69 6.40 9.41
CA GLU A 67 5.82 5.67 9.93
C GLU A 67 5.37 4.41 10.68
N THR A 68 4.36 4.53 11.50
CA THR A 68 3.81 3.39 12.22
C THR A 68 3.27 2.36 11.24
N ALA A 69 2.55 2.82 10.21
CA ALA A 69 1.99 1.91 9.22
C ALA A 69 3.08 1.08 8.55
N LEU A 70 4.17 1.73 8.15
CA LEU A 70 5.26 1.02 7.51
C LEU A 70 6.01 0.09 8.47
N SER A 71 6.15 0.50 9.71
CA SER A 71 6.90 -0.28 10.69
C SER A 71 6.22 -1.58 11.07
N TYR A 72 4.91 -1.59 11.03
CA TYR A 72 4.14 -2.76 11.46
C TYR A 72 3.55 -3.56 10.31
N ALA A 73 3.84 -3.18 9.08
CA ALA A 73 3.29 -3.88 7.92
C ALA A 73 3.80 -5.31 7.83
N THR A 74 2.94 -6.21 7.39
CA THR A 74 3.34 -7.56 7.08
C THR A 74 4.11 -7.55 5.76
N ARG A 75 3.56 -6.86 4.76
CA ARG A 75 4.25 -6.67 3.48
C ARG A 75 4.44 -5.17 3.28
N ARG A 76 5.63 -4.72 3.59
CA ARG A 76 5.94 -3.29 3.55
C ARG A 76 5.66 -2.66 2.18
N SER A 77 5.94 -3.38 1.11
CA SER A 77 5.71 -2.85 -0.23
C SER A 77 4.23 -2.60 -0.50
N VAL A 78 3.38 -3.45 0.01
CA VAL A 78 1.93 -3.30 -0.17
C VAL A 78 1.45 -2.05 0.57
N VAL A 79 1.91 -1.88 1.81
CA VAL A 79 1.51 -0.72 2.61
C VAL A 79 2.09 0.55 2.00
N ALA A 80 3.35 0.52 1.56
CA ALA A 80 3.97 1.70 0.96
C ALA A 80 3.19 2.16 -0.27
N ARG A 81 2.76 1.21 -1.10
CA ARG A 81 1.99 1.55 -2.29
C ARG A 81 0.64 2.17 -1.90
N GLY A 82 0.00 1.60 -0.89
CA GLY A 82 -1.27 2.14 -0.43
C GLY A 82 -1.14 3.54 0.14
N LEU A 83 -0.04 3.81 0.84
CA LEU A 83 0.23 5.14 1.38
C LEU A 83 0.43 6.13 0.24
N ASP A 84 1.18 5.75 -0.78
CA ASP A 84 1.41 6.62 -1.91
C ASP A 84 0.13 6.94 -2.67
N GLN A 85 -0.72 5.93 -2.84
CA GLN A 85 -2.00 6.13 -3.50
C GLN A 85 -2.87 7.11 -2.73
N HIS A 86 -2.87 7.00 -1.41
CA HIS A 86 -3.66 7.89 -0.57
C HIS A 86 -3.12 9.31 -0.65
N LYS A 87 -1.81 9.49 -0.59
CA LYS A 87 -1.22 10.82 -0.68
C LYS A 87 -1.46 11.42 -2.05
N ALA A 88 -1.35 10.64 -3.10
CA ALA A 88 -1.59 11.13 -4.44
C ALA A 88 -3.03 11.59 -4.60
N SER A 89 -3.96 10.88 -4.00
CA SER A 89 -5.37 11.26 -4.10
C SER A 89 -5.64 12.57 -3.37
N LYS A 90 -4.77 12.96 -2.44
CA LYS A 90 -4.92 14.22 -1.72
C LYS A 90 -3.97 15.28 -2.24
N GLY A 91 -3.24 14.99 -3.30
CA GLY A 91 -2.33 15.97 -3.84
C GLY A 91 -1.04 16.13 -3.06
N GLU A 92 -0.75 15.22 -2.16
CA GLU A 92 0.46 15.28 -1.34
C GLU A 92 1.63 14.64 -2.06
N LYS A 93 2.82 14.95 -1.60
CA LYS A 93 4.01 14.39 -2.20
C LYS A 93 4.09 12.89 -1.90
N THR A 94 4.43 12.11 -2.89
CA THR A 94 4.54 10.68 -2.70
C THR A 94 5.96 10.29 -2.28
N SER A 95 6.20 9.00 -2.22
CA SER A 95 7.47 8.47 -1.79
C SER A 95 8.53 8.64 -2.86
N ASP A 96 9.69 8.11 -2.60
CA ASP A 96 10.79 8.19 -3.55
C ASP A 96 10.43 7.64 -4.92
N ILE A 97 9.59 6.65 -4.95
CA ILE A 97 9.20 6.08 -6.24
C ILE A 97 8.43 7.12 -7.03
N GLY A 98 7.61 7.87 -6.35
CA GLY A 98 6.88 8.94 -7.01
C GLY A 98 7.82 10.00 -7.53
N ASP A 99 8.84 10.30 -6.75
CA ASP A 99 9.80 11.30 -7.17
C ASP A 99 10.57 10.83 -8.39
N LEU A 100 10.86 9.55 -8.45
CA LEU A 100 11.54 9.03 -9.61
C LEU A 100 10.67 9.13 -10.83
N ALA A 101 9.40 8.96 -10.65
CA ALA A 101 8.49 9.07 -11.77
C ALA A 101 8.48 10.51 -12.28
N MET A 102 8.67 11.43 -11.38
CA MET A 102 8.69 12.81 -11.79
C MET A 102 9.95 13.08 -12.57
N ASP A 103 11.01 12.42 -12.19
CA ASP A 103 12.23 12.61 -12.93
C ASP A 103 12.05 12.07 -14.33
N ALA A 104 11.20 11.13 -14.46
CA ALA A 104 10.97 10.61 -15.78
C ALA A 104 10.33 11.67 -16.62
N GLU A 105 9.69 12.58 -15.97
CA GLU A 105 9.07 13.63 -16.68
C GLU A 105 10.11 14.48 -17.28
N TYR A 106 11.24 14.50 -16.68
CA TYR A 106 12.29 15.28 -17.16
C TYR A 106 12.69 14.71 -18.50
N GLY A 107 12.53 13.47 -18.71
CA GLY A 107 12.89 12.91 -19.97
C GLY A 107 11.82 13.05 -21.00
N LYS A 108 10.77 13.68 -20.70
CA LYS A 108 9.75 13.81 -21.60
C LYS A 108 10.21 14.60 -22.71
N PRO A 109 9.77 14.40 -23.80
CA PRO A 109 10.09 15.11 -24.97
C PRO A 109 9.80 16.45 -24.59
N SER A 110 10.70 17.09 -24.57
CA SER A 110 10.51 18.30 -24.13
C SER A 110 9.40 18.87 -24.72
N ASN A 111 8.95 19.59 -24.13
CA ASN A 111 7.99 20.35 -24.57
C ASN A 111 8.44 20.79 -25.85
N PRO A 112 7.83 20.49 -26.80
CA PRO A 112 8.22 20.87 -28.10
C PRO A 112 8.45 22.32 -28.24
N ARG A 113 7.82 23.02 -27.44
CA ARG A 113 7.99 24.35 -27.60
C ARG A 113 9.18 24.73 -26.92
N THR A 114 9.83 23.95 -26.30
CA THR A 114 10.92 24.34 -25.58
C THR A 114 11.90 24.02 -26.53
N PRO A 115 12.29 24.83 -27.27
CA PRO A 115 13.14 24.55 -28.31
C PRO A 115 14.34 24.09 -27.72
N PRO A 116 14.81 23.23 -28.26
CA PRO A 116 15.94 22.66 -27.78
C PRO A 116 16.89 23.72 -27.89
N ARG A 117 17.25 24.14 -27.13
CA ARG A 117 18.13 25.11 -27.13
C ARG A 117 18.99 24.90 -28.17
N ARG A 118 18.84 25.08 -29.08
CA ARG A 118 19.51 24.92 -30.02
C ARG A 118 20.59 25.65 -29.91
N PRO A 119 21.42 25.16 -30.12
CA PRO A 119 22.60 25.67 -30.08
C PRO A 119 22.53 26.76 -30.90
N ALA A 120 22.36 27.38 -30.67
CA ALA A 120 22.26 28.33 -31.31
C ALA A 120 22.90 28.30 -32.34
N THR A 121 23.14 27.90 -32.78
CA THR A 121 23.77 27.85 -33.82
C THR A 121 23.94 28.66 -34.18
#